data_0d906a974b80a076c7fca495be01a064
#
_entry.id   0d906a974b80a076c7fca495be01a064
#
_cell.length_a   1.000
_cell.length_b   1.000
_cell.length_c   1.000
_cell.angle_alpha   90.00
_cell.angle_beta   90.00
_cell.angle_gamma   90.00
#
_symmetry.space_group_name_H-M   'P 1'
#
loop_
_entity.id
_entity.type
_entity.pdbx_description
1 polymer ?
#
loop_
_entity_poly.entity_id
_entity_poly.type
_entity_poly.pdbx_seq_one_letter_code
_entity_poly.pdbx_strand_id
1 'polypeptide(L)'
;IDKYSKAADAAYQYVHIIKQKEAFTDVLSELYEEIYLTGKCGDGLGQFLTPDDVSSLITSIGMRSKADTAKINEECCGAGSIVLSTLKELHQKNGRYLDTTLNLNDIDPLMVKMAIIQVMAPIAFKENVDIKEINIFNHNTLLNKNKQVFKYTSG
;
A
#
# COMPACT_ATOMS: atom_id res chain seq x y z
N ILE A 1 -10.38 -2.56 -29.30
CA ILE A 1 -10.39 -3.22 -27.97
C ILE A 1 -11.00 -2.24 -27.02
N ASP A 2 -12.08 -2.65 -26.36
CA ASP A 2 -12.81 -1.82 -25.42
C ASP A 2 -11.93 -1.44 -24.22
N LYS A 3 -12.11 -0.24 -23.68
CA LYS A 3 -11.42 0.28 -22.49
C LYS A 3 -11.56 -0.67 -21.29
N TYR A 4 -12.69 -1.30 -21.14
CA TYR A 4 -12.94 -2.26 -20.05
C TYR A 4 -12.18 -3.58 -20.22
N SER A 5 -11.98 -4.05 -21.46
CA SER A 5 -11.16 -5.23 -21.73
C SER A 5 -9.71 -5.02 -21.28
N LYS A 6 -9.12 -3.87 -21.64
CA LYS A 6 -7.75 -3.55 -21.20
C LYS A 6 -7.60 -3.45 -19.68
N ALA A 7 -8.60 -2.86 -19.01
CA ALA A 7 -8.59 -2.78 -17.55
C ALA A 7 -8.72 -4.16 -16.90
N ALA A 8 -9.57 -5.03 -17.44
CA ALA A 8 -9.70 -6.41 -16.97
C ALA A 8 -8.42 -7.22 -17.16
N ASP A 9 -7.75 -7.07 -18.32
CA ASP A 9 -6.48 -7.73 -18.60
C ASP A 9 -5.39 -7.25 -17.64
N ALA A 10 -5.30 -5.95 -17.37
CA ALA A 10 -4.35 -5.39 -16.41
C ALA A 10 -4.61 -5.91 -14.98
N ALA A 11 -5.87 -5.96 -14.57
CA ALA A 11 -6.24 -6.50 -13.25
C ALA A 11 -5.90 -7.99 -13.14
N TYR A 12 -6.15 -8.77 -14.19
CA TYR A 12 -5.78 -10.19 -14.23
C TYR A 12 -4.26 -10.38 -14.08
N GLN A 13 -3.46 -9.61 -14.84
CA GLN A 13 -2.00 -9.66 -14.75
C GLN A 13 -1.50 -9.27 -13.35
N TYR A 14 -2.06 -8.22 -12.76
CA TYR A 14 -1.73 -7.80 -11.42
C TYR A 14 -2.01 -8.91 -10.39
N VAL A 15 -3.19 -9.51 -10.40
CA VAL A 15 -3.53 -10.63 -9.51
C VAL A 15 -2.58 -11.82 -9.70
N HIS A 16 -2.21 -12.12 -10.96
CA HIS A 16 -1.27 -13.19 -11.26
C HIS A 16 0.11 -12.92 -10.63
N ILE A 17 0.61 -11.70 -10.73
CA ILE A 17 1.87 -11.27 -10.10
C ILE A 17 1.79 -11.37 -8.57
N ILE A 18 0.72 -10.86 -7.97
CA ILE A 18 0.53 -10.89 -6.50
C ILE A 18 0.51 -12.32 -5.97
N LYS A 19 -0.12 -13.26 -6.68
CA LYS A 19 -0.13 -14.67 -6.27
C LYS A 19 1.25 -15.32 -6.26
N GLN A 20 2.16 -14.88 -7.11
CA GLN A 20 3.52 -15.44 -7.23
C GLN A 20 4.54 -14.77 -6.30
N LYS A 21 4.37 -13.47 -6.01
CA LYS A 21 5.27 -12.71 -5.15
C LYS A 21 4.95 -12.93 -3.67
N GLU A 22 5.85 -12.55 -2.78
CA GLU A 22 5.58 -12.51 -1.34
C GLU A 22 4.42 -11.57 -1.02
N ALA A 23 3.74 -11.81 0.11
CA ALA A 23 2.70 -10.90 0.58
C ALA A 23 3.27 -9.50 0.78
N PHE A 24 2.47 -8.49 0.43
CA PHE A 24 2.81 -7.08 0.56
C PHE A 24 4.04 -6.61 -0.25
N THR A 25 4.38 -7.30 -1.35
CA THR A 25 5.36 -6.78 -2.31
C THR A 25 4.80 -5.56 -3.01
N ASP A 26 5.58 -4.49 -3.06
CA ASP A 26 5.23 -3.25 -3.76
C ASP A 26 5.41 -3.45 -5.28
N VAL A 27 4.33 -3.51 -6.01
CA VAL A 27 4.30 -3.73 -7.46
C VAL A 27 3.90 -2.47 -8.21
N LEU A 28 2.95 -1.72 -7.65
CA LEU A 28 2.42 -0.56 -8.36
C LEU A 28 3.33 0.66 -8.26
N SER A 29 4.16 0.78 -7.23
CA SER A 29 5.15 1.85 -7.15
C SER A 29 6.20 1.71 -8.24
N GLU A 30 6.76 0.50 -8.42
CA GLU A 30 7.70 0.19 -9.51
C GLU A 30 7.07 0.52 -10.88
N LEU A 31 5.83 0.08 -11.10
CA LEU A 31 5.11 0.33 -12.36
C LEU A 31 4.85 1.83 -12.58
N TYR A 32 4.49 2.56 -11.53
CA TYR A 32 4.24 4.00 -11.60
C TYR A 32 5.52 4.75 -11.97
N GLU A 33 6.64 4.41 -11.34
CA GLU A 33 7.93 5.02 -11.65
C GLU A 33 8.34 4.78 -13.10
N GLU A 34 8.21 3.55 -13.58
CA GLU A 34 8.55 3.20 -14.97
C GLU A 34 7.70 3.99 -15.99
N ILE A 35 6.41 4.14 -15.74
CA ILE A 35 5.50 4.82 -16.69
C ILE A 35 5.63 6.35 -16.62
N TYR A 36 5.70 6.92 -15.41
CA TYR A 36 5.57 8.36 -15.21
C TYR A 36 6.89 9.08 -15.01
N LEU A 37 7.91 8.44 -14.43
CA LEU A 37 9.19 9.09 -14.15
C LEU A 37 10.22 8.84 -15.24
N THR A 38 10.23 7.67 -15.87
CA THR A 38 11.13 7.37 -17.01
C THR A 38 10.53 7.78 -18.35
N GLY A 39 9.22 7.71 -18.50
CA GLY A 39 8.51 8.25 -19.66
C GLY A 39 8.37 9.77 -19.58
N LYS A 40 8.64 10.52 -20.64
CA LYS A 40 8.57 11.99 -20.78
C LYS A 40 7.30 12.71 -20.26
N CYS A 41 6.55 12.10 -19.37
CA CYS A 41 5.37 12.65 -18.69
C CYS A 41 5.72 13.35 -17.36
N GLY A 42 6.99 13.68 -17.15
CA GLY A 42 7.57 14.16 -15.88
C GLY A 42 7.27 15.60 -15.48
N ASP A 43 6.14 16.17 -15.86
CA ASP A 43 5.63 17.42 -15.26
C ASP A 43 4.70 17.15 -14.07
N GLY A 44 4.91 16.05 -13.38
CA GLY A 44 4.19 15.71 -12.17
C GLY A 44 4.71 16.50 -10.95
N LEU A 45 3.92 16.53 -9.91
CA LEU A 45 4.05 17.18 -8.61
C LEU A 45 5.36 16.91 -7.82
N GLY A 46 6.45 16.47 -8.46
CA GLY A 46 7.70 16.11 -7.79
C GLY A 46 7.53 14.95 -6.80
N GLN A 47 6.58 14.06 -7.07
CA GLN A 47 6.34 12.87 -6.27
C GLN A 47 7.42 11.84 -6.55
N PHE A 48 8.23 11.56 -5.55
CA PHE A 48 9.14 10.43 -5.56
C PHE A 48 8.58 9.36 -4.61
N LEU A 49 8.41 8.14 -5.11
CA LEU A 49 8.03 7.03 -4.25
C LEU A 49 9.27 6.56 -3.45
N THR A 50 9.04 6.08 -2.25
CA THR A 50 10.13 5.68 -1.37
C THR A 50 10.71 4.35 -1.85
N PRO A 51 12.01 4.28 -2.22
CA PRO A 51 12.64 3.03 -2.65
C PRO A 51 12.56 1.92 -1.59
N ASP A 52 12.57 0.67 -2.03
CA ASP A 52 12.40 -0.51 -1.17
C ASP A 52 13.44 -0.62 -0.06
N ASP A 53 14.71 -0.28 -0.34
CA ASP A 53 15.79 -0.29 0.63
C ASP A 53 15.58 0.76 1.73
N VAL A 54 15.11 1.95 1.36
CA VAL A 54 14.77 3.03 2.30
C VAL A 54 13.54 2.66 3.11
N SER A 55 12.50 2.11 2.49
CA SER A 55 11.28 1.63 3.15
C SER A 55 11.61 0.54 4.17
N SER A 56 12.46 -0.41 3.81
CA SER A 56 12.91 -1.49 4.68
C SER A 56 13.75 -0.96 5.86
N LEU A 57 14.61 0.02 5.63
CA LEU A 57 15.37 0.66 6.69
C LEU A 57 14.47 1.39 7.70
N ILE A 58 13.53 2.20 7.22
CA ILE A 58 12.56 2.92 8.07
C ILE A 58 11.75 1.91 8.91
N THR A 59 11.26 0.85 8.28
CA THR A 59 10.51 -0.23 8.93
C THR A 59 11.36 -0.89 10.03
N SER A 60 12.59 -1.27 9.74
CA SER A 60 13.48 -1.94 10.69
C SER A 60 13.80 -1.05 11.91
N ILE A 61 13.88 0.26 11.72
CA ILE A 61 14.08 1.22 12.81
C ILE A 61 12.78 1.36 13.64
N GLY A 62 11.63 1.47 12.98
CA GLY A 62 10.33 1.67 13.61
C GLY A 62 9.83 0.45 14.39
N MET A 63 10.15 -0.76 13.93
CA MET A 63 9.64 -2.02 14.50
C MET A 63 10.52 -2.61 15.61
N ARG A 64 11.33 -1.81 16.28
CA ARG A 64 12.14 -2.28 17.42
C ARG A 64 11.32 -2.68 18.67
N SER A 65 10.05 -2.30 18.72
CA SER A 65 9.15 -2.67 19.82
C SER A 65 8.52 -4.04 19.59
N LYS A 66 8.50 -4.89 20.62
CA LYS A 66 7.88 -6.23 20.63
C LYS A 66 6.34 -6.16 20.84
N ALA A 67 5.65 -5.18 20.32
CA ALA A 67 4.21 -5.09 20.49
C ALA A 67 3.52 -6.15 19.62
N ASP A 68 2.66 -6.99 20.24
CA ASP A 68 1.83 -7.97 19.52
C ASP A 68 0.72 -7.31 18.69
N THR A 69 0.43 -6.04 18.94
CA THR A 69 -0.54 -5.22 18.22
C THR A 69 0.14 -4.01 17.63
N ALA A 70 -0.01 -3.80 16.32
CA ALA A 70 0.55 -2.65 15.63
C ALA A 70 -0.55 -1.66 15.24
N LYS A 71 -0.35 -0.38 15.55
CA LYS A 71 -1.08 0.74 14.95
C LYS A 71 -0.12 1.48 14.04
N ILE A 72 -0.39 1.43 12.75
CA ILE A 72 0.43 2.05 11.73
C ILE A 72 -0.33 3.25 11.19
N ASN A 73 0.25 4.45 11.34
CA ASN A 73 -0.31 5.68 10.81
C ASN A 73 0.69 6.26 9.80
N GLU A 74 0.25 6.55 8.61
CA GLU A 74 1.05 7.18 7.56
C GLU A 74 0.23 8.26 6.85
N GLU A 75 0.62 9.53 7.06
CA GLU A 75 -0.14 10.70 6.63
C GLU A 75 0.16 11.14 5.19
N CYS A 76 1.20 10.61 4.58
CA CYS A 76 1.59 10.83 3.19
C CYS A 76 2.03 9.50 2.60
N CYS A 77 1.10 8.55 2.52
CA CYS A 77 1.44 7.15 2.23
C CYS A 77 1.89 6.89 0.80
N GLY A 78 1.64 7.81 -0.13
CA GLY A 78 1.89 7.55 -1.53
C GLY A 78 1.13 6.29 -2.00
N ALA A 79 1.80 5.46 -2.77
CA ALA A 79 1.28 4.15 -3.16
C ALA A 79 1.36 3.08 -2.05
N GLY A 80 1.95 3.41 -0.89
CA GLY A 80 2.00 2.54 0.28
C GLY A 80 3.34 1.83 0.51
N SER A 81 4.45 2.25 -0.10
CA SER A 81 5.74 1.55 -0.05
C SER A 81 6.22 1.25 1.38
N ILE A 82 6.18 2.24 2.29
CA ILE A 82 6.60 2.06 3.69
C ILE A 82 5.65 1.13 4.44
N VAL A 83 4.34 1.30 4.27
CA VAL A 83 3.35 0.43 4.94
C VAL A 83 3.43 -1.01 4.43
N LEU A 84 3.63 -1.21 3.13
CA LEU A 84 3.82 -2.55 2.55
C LEU A 84 5.07 -3.22 3.09
N SER A 85 6.19 -2.50 3.17
CA SER A 85 7.43 -3.01 3.79
C SER A 85 7.20 -3.38 5.26
N THR A 86 6.46 -2.57 6.01
CA THR A 86 6.12 -2.84 7.42
C THR A 86 5.24 -4.08 7.55
N LEU A 87 4.22 -4.22 6.71
CA LEU A 87 3.34 -5.40 6.70
C LEU A 87 4.07 -6.67 6.28
N LYS A 88 4.98 -6.56 5.32
CA LYS A 88 5.84 -7.68 4.88
C LYS A 88 6.72 -8.17 6.04
N GLU A 89 7.34 -7.27 6.78
CA GLU A 89 8.18 -7.62 7.93
C GLU A 89 7.35 -8.25 9.08
N LEU A 90 6.15 -7.73 9.37
CA LEU A 90 5.22 -8.33 10.33
C LEU A 90 4.81 -9.74 9.88
N HIS A 91 4.56 -9.91 8.58
CA HIS A 91 4.21 -11.20 8.00
C HIS A 91 5.31 -12.23 8.19
N GLN A 92 6.52 -11.88 7.90
CA GLN A 92 7.68 -12.78 8.00
C GLN A 92 8.01 -13.15 9.44
N LYS A 93 7.86 -12.22 10.40
CA LYS A 93 8.27 -12.44 11.79
C LYS A 93 7.26 -13.21 12.63
N ASN A 94 5.96 -12.97 12.49
CA ASN A 94 4.97 -13.44 13.46
C ASN A 94 3.77 -14.18 12.86
N GLY A 95 3.51 -14.07 11.55
CA GLY A 95 2.28 -14.60 10.93
C GLY A 95 0.98 -14.04 11.52
N ARG A 96 1.05 -13.05 12.39
CA ARG A 96 -0.09 -12.46 13.12
C ARG A 96 -0.16 -10.97 12.88
N TYR A 97 -0.96 -10.54 11.90
CA TYR A 97 -1.40 -9.15 11.81
C TYR A 97 -2.85 -8.96 12.17
N LEU A 98 -3.49 -10.01 12.68
CA LEU A 98 -4.91 -10.02 13.04
C LEU A 98 -5.30 -8.85 13.94
N ASP A 99 -4.36 -8.28 14.68
CA ASP A 99 -4.59 -7.13 15.55
C ASP A 99 -4.02 -5.82 15.03
N THR A 100 -3.55 -5.79 13.78
CA THR A 100 -3.00 -4.56 13.18
C THR A 100 -4.11 -3.62 12.71
N THR A 101 -3.99 -2.35 13.07
CA THR A 101 -4.82 -1.26 12.54
C THR A 101 -3.98 -0.35 11.66
N LEU A 102 -4.41 -0.13 10.42
CA LEU A 102 -3.79 0.80 9.48
C LEU A 102 -4.64 2.06 9.37
N ASN A 103 -4.00 3.22 9.47
CA ASN A 103 -4.57 4.51 9.10
C ASN A 103 -3.63 5.17 8.08
N LEU A 104 -4.09 5.27 6.85
CA LEU A 104 -3.30 5.77 5.74
C LEU A 104 -3.98 7.01 5.15
N ASN A 105 -3.21 7.99 4.77
CA ASN A 105 -3.70 9.17 4.06
C ASN A 105 -2.75 9.58 2.95
N ASP A 106 -3.30 10.11 1.87
CA ASP A 106 -2.55 10.89 0.89
C ASP A 106 -3.45 11.96 0.29
N ILE A 107 -2.84 13.05 -0.17
CA ILE A 107 -3.56 14.13 -0.85
C ILE A 107 -3.91 13.74 -2.29
N ASP A 108 -3.08 12.91 -2.93
CA ASP A 108 -3.31 12.46 -4.29
C ASP A 108 -4.27 11.26 -4.34
N PRO A 109 -5.45 11.41 -4.97
CA PRO A 109 -6.43 10.33 -5.07
C PRO A 109 -5.95 9.12 -5.89
N LEU A 110 -4.94 9.28 -6.76
CA LEU A 110 -4.34 8.15 -7.49
C LEU A 110 -3.49 7.31 -6.54
N MET A 111 -2.63 7.95 -5.75
CA MET A 111 -1.83 7.29 -4.73
C MET A 111 -2.69 6.51 -3.74
N VAL A 112 -3.76 7.15 -3.24
CA VAL A 112 -4.74 6.49 -2.36
C VAL A 112 -5.33 5.23 -2.99
N LYS A 113 -5.72 5.26 -4.28
CA LYS A 113 -6.24 4.08 -4.97
C LYS A 113 -5.20 2.98 -5.10
N MET A 114 -3.95 3.34 -5.40
CA MET A 114 -2.84 2.39 -5.47
C MET A 114 -2.59 1.75 -4.11
N ALA A 115 -2.54 2.52 -3.04
CA ALA A 115 -2.39 2.01 -1.68
C ALA A 115 -3.53 1.05 -1.29
N ILE A 116 -4.79 1.38 -1.60
CA ILE A 116 -5.94 0.48 -1.38
C ILE A 116 -5.73 -0.86 -2.09
N ILE A 117 -5.40 -0.82 -3.38
CA ILE A 117 -5.20 -2.03 -4.19
C ILE A 117 -4.06 -2.88 -3.62
N GLN A 118 -2.92 -2.26 -3.32
CA GLN A 118 -1.72 -2.96 -2.86
C GLN A 118 -1.89 -3.59 -1.47
N VAL A 119 -2.58 -2.93 -0.56
CA VAL A 119 -2.85 -3.48 0.78
C VAL A 119 -3.93 -4.57 0.74
N MET A 120 -4.98 -4.39 -0.07
CA MET A 120 -6.09 -5.34 -0.13
C MET A 120 -5.81 -6.59 -0.97
N ALA A 121 -4.97 -6.51 -2.00
CA ALA A 121 -4.72 -7.65 -2.88
C ALA A 121 -4.14 -8.87 -2.15
N PRO A 122 -3.14 -8.75 -1.26
CA PRO A 122 -2.68 -9.89 -0.48
C PRO A 122 -3.77 -10.50 0.41
N ILE A 123 -4.61 -9.67 1.03
CA ILE A 123 -5.73 -10.13 1.86
C ILE A 123 -6.75 -10.92 1.03
N ALA A 124 -7.04 -10.44 -0.19
CA ALA A 124 -8.04 -11.07 -1.05
C ALA A 124 -7.54 -12.35 -1.76
N PHE A 125 -6.24 -12.48 -2.02
CA PHE A 125 -5.71 -13.51 -2.92
C PHE A 125 -4.65 -14.43 -2.33
N LYS A 126 -4.25 -14.22 -1.07
CA LYS A 126 -3.31 -15.10 -0.35
C LYS A 126 -3.96 -15.74 0.86
N GLU A 127 -3.57 -16.95 1.17
CA GLU A 127 -3.99 -17.64 2.38
C GLU A 127 -3.26 -17.06 3.61
N ASN A 128 -3.95 -17.06 4.73
CA ASN A 128 -3.40 -16.64 6.04
C ASN A 128 -2.89 -15.20 6.08
N VAL A 129 -3.43 -14.33 5.25
CA VAL A 129 -3.16 -12.88 5.26
C VAL A 129 -4.45 -12.15 5.62
N ASP A 130 -4.45 -11.46 6.75
CA ASP A 130 -5.56 -10.60 7.17
C ASP A 130 -5.04 -9.43 8.01
N ILE A 131 -5.82 -8.38 8.12
CA ILE A 131 -5.54 -7.18 8.92
C ILE A 131 -6.82 -6.79 9.63
N LYS A 132 -6.75 -6.54 10.93
CA LYS A 132 -7.92 -6.22 11.75
C LYS A 132 -8.74 -5.06 11.22
N GLU A 133 -8.09 -3.96 10.91
CA GLU A 133 -8.77 -2.75 10.46
C GLU A 133 -7.88 -1.93 9.54
N ILE A 134 -8.46 -1.44 8.44
CA ILE A 134 -7.81 -0.55 7.49
C ILE A 134 -8.71 0.66 7.27
N ASN A 135 -8.18 1.84 7.54
CA ASN A 135 -8.83 3.12 7.30
C ASN A 135 -7.95 3.91 6.33
N ILE A 136 -8.49 4.30 5.19
CA ILE A 136 -7.74 5.11 4.22
C ILE A 136 -8.50 6.40 3.93
N PHE A 137 -7.75 7.49 3.93
CA PHE A 137 -8.25 8.85 3.80
C PHE A 137 -7.66 9.51 2.55
N ASN A 138 -8.37 10.51 2.03
CA ASN A 138 -7.87 11.34 0.94
C ASN A 138 -8.16 12.80 1.28
N HIS A 139 -7.21 13.44 1.93
CA HIS A 139 -7.33 14.85 2.31
C HIS A 139 -5.95 15.49 2.51
N ASN A 140 -5.94 16.80 2.54
CA ASN A 140 -4.77 17.56 2.94
C ASN A 140 -4.65 17.54 4.47
N THR A 141 -3.63 16.87 4.98
CA THR A 141 -3.36 16.68 6.41
C THR A 141 -3.27 18.01 7.19
N LEU A 142 -2.81 19.07 6.52
CA LEU A 142 -2.68 20.41 7.14
C LEU A 142 -4.02 21.14 7.31
N LEU A 143 -5.07 20.67 6.63
CA LEU A 143 -6.39 21.32 6.60
C LEU A 143 -7.40 20.52 7.41
N ASN A 144 -7.24 20.11 8.54
CA ASN A 144 -8.18 19.49 9.51
C ASN A 144 -9.56 19.05 8.92
N LYS A 145 -9.56 18.41 7.75
CA LYS A 145 -10.73 17.90 7.03
C LYS A 145 -10.52 16.44 6.73
N ASN A 146 -11.04 15.57 7.60
CA ASN A 146 -10.97 14.13 7.40
C ASN A 146 -11.96 13.69 6.32
N LYS A 147 -11.46 13.09 5.25
CA LYS A 147 -12.27 12.45 4.24
C LYS A 147 -11.84 10.99 4.12
N GLN A 148 -12.51 10.14 4.89
CA GLN A 148 -12.33 8.68 4.76
C GLN A 148 -12.94 8.21 3.44
N VAL A 149 -12.16 7.50 2.63
CA VAL A 149 -12.57 6.99 1.33
C VAL A 149 -12.64 5.47 1.28
N PHE A 150 -12.01 4.80 2.23
CA PHE A 150 -12.03 3.34 2.33
C PHE A 150 -11.99 2.88 3.78
N LYS A 151 -12.74 1.82 4.10
CA LYS A 151 -12.69 1.12 5.37
C LYS A 151 -12.82 -0.38 5.14
N TYR A 152 -11.99 -1.15 5.82
CA TYR A 152 -12.07 -2.60 5.91
C TYR A 152 -11.97 -3.02 7.38
N THR A 153 -12.68 -4.07 7.76
CA THR A 153 -12.58 -4.70 9.08
C THR A 153 -12.68 -6.21 8.85
N SER A 154 -11.73 -6.95 9.40
CA SER A 154 -11.80 -8.42 9.37
C SER A 154 -13.03 -8.90 10.16
N GLY A 155 -13.68 -9.93 9.65
CA GLY A 155 -14.85 -10.54 10.26
C GLY A 155 -14.55 -11.40 11.50
#